data_f8ec5d7a9928d6b23fe0d00e74fea985
#
_entry.id   f8ec5d7a9928d6b23fe0d00e74fea985
#
_cell.length_a   1.000
_cell.length_b   1.000
_cell.length_c   1.000
_cell.angle_alpha   90.00
_cell.angle_beta   90.00
_cell.angle_gamma   90.00
#
_symmetry.space_group_name_H-M   'P 1'
#
loop_
_entity.id
_entity.type
_entity.pdbx_description
1 polymer ?
#
loop_
_entity_poly.entity_id
_entity_poly.type
_entity_poly.pdbx_seq_one_letter_code
_entity_poly.pdbx_strand_id
1 'polypeptide(L)'
;MGEKETLMKRQMLSGVCVGLLLAVSMVCPTDAANNIHVVVKTIQASEEGKYLDPRLSSLIEELQSVFRYSSYKLLSEDGMKLSTNQTGRVRLPGGRVLRITPKATTNDRVELSLRISKGKKQIFQTVVQLLNQGSIIVGGPRHDAGTLLFRISASY
;
A
#
# COMPACT_ATOMS: atom_id res chain seq x y z
N MET A 1 40.87 -85.95 7.35
CA MET A 1 39.88 -86.56 6.44
C MET A 1 38.72 -85.63 6.42
N GLY A 2 38.39 -85.02 5.46
CA GLY A 2 38.33 -84.89 4.03
C GLY A 2 37.57 -83.64 3.79
N GLU A 3 38.21 -82.79 3.10
CA GLU A 3 37.95 -82.58 1.69
C GLU A 3 36.54 -82.11 1.33
N LYS A 4 36.59 -81.05 0.84
CA LYS A 4 36.40 -80.45 -0.51
C LYS A 4 35.16 -79.63 -0.57
N GLU A 5 35.47 -78.41 -0.87
CA GLU A 5 35.24 -77.83 -2.16
C GLU A 5 33.79 -77.90 -2.59
N THR A 6 33.28 -76.79 -2.85
CA THR A 6 32.90 -76.37 -4.18
C THR A 6 32.20 -75.01 -4.08
N LEU A 7 32.88 -74.01 -4.46
CA LEU A 7 32.79 -73.41 -5.81
C LEU A 7 31.44 -72.78 -6.13
N MET A 8 31.52 -71.49 -6.09
CA MET A 8 31.01 -70.66 -7.18
C MET A 8 29.63 -70.96 -7.66
N LYS A 9 28.75 -70.15 -7.31
CA LYS A 9 27.87 -69.62 -8.36
C LYS A 9 27.58 -68.15 -8.12
N ARG A 10 28.34 -67.37 -8.85
CA ARG A 10 27.92 -66.06 -9.36
C ARG A 10 26.48 -66.16 -9.77
N GLN A 11 25.63 -65.41 -9.07
CA GLN A 11 24.44 -64.88 -9.69
C GLN A 11 24.38 -63.40 -9.40
N MET A 12 24.77 -62.71 -10.43
CA MET A 12 24.39 -61.32 -10.62
C MET A 12 22.88 -61.28 -10.58
N LEU A 13 22.33 -60.70 -9.54
CA LEU A 13 20.99 -60.16 -9.60
C LEU A 13 21.11 -58.65 -9.60
N SER A 14 21.01 -58.16 -10.84
CA SER A 14 20.82 -56.77 -11.17
C SER A 14 19.56 -56.27 -10.47
N GLY A 15 19.75 -55.71 -9.28
CA GLY A 15 18.68 -54.97 -8.58
C GLY A 15 18.59 -53.59 -9.20
N VAL A 16 17.69 -53.43 -10.12
CA VAL A 16 17.26 -52.11 -10.62
C VAL A 16 16.62 -51.40 -9.45
N CYS A 17 17.38 -50.56 -8.79
CA CYS A 17 16.85 -49.53 -7.92
C CYS A 17 16.17 -48.48 -8.78
N VAL A 18 14.86 -48.69 -9.02
CA VAL A 18 13.98 -47.64 -9.49
C VAL A 18 13.84 -46.62 -8.36
N GLY A 19 14.75 -45.63 -8.40
CA GLY A 19 14.64 -44.42 -7.58
C GLY A 19 13.43 -43.64 -8.01
N LEU A 20 12.34 -43.83 -7.27
CA LEU A 20 11.14 -42.96 -7.38
C LEU A 20 11.53 -41.61 -6.79
N LEU A 21 12.01 -40.71 -7.65
CA LEU A 21 12.18 -39.29 -7.38
C LEU A 21 10.81 -38.67 -7.18
N LEU A 22 10.34 -38.64 -5.94
CA LEU A 22 9.23 -37.80 -5.52
C LEU A 22 9.69 -36.33 -5.64
N ALA A 23 9.46 -35.74 -6.80
CA ALA A 23 9.52 -34.30 -6.98
C ALA A 23 8.39 -33.68 -6.14
N VAL A 24 8.72 -33.34 -4.90
CA VAL A 24 7.87 -32.50 -4.08
C VAL A 24 7.89 -31.10 -4.73
N SER A 25 6.92 -30.86 -5.60
CA SER A 25 6.64 -29.53 -6.10
C SER A 25 6.21 -28.68 -4.89
N MET A 26 7.14 -27.91 -4.33
CA MET A 26 6.82 -26.82 -3.41
C MET A 26 5.98 -25.81 -4.23
N VAL A 27 4.67 -25.96 -4.18
CA VAL A 27 3.74 -24.91 -4.55
C VAL A 27 3.91 -23.82 -3.49
N CYS A 28 4.78 -22.86 -3.75
CA CYS A 28 4.75 -21.60 -3.03
C CYS A 28 3.36 -21.01 -3.23
N PRO A 29 2.56 -20.80 -2.18
CA PRO A 29 1.36 -20.00 -2.32
C PRO A 29 1.82 -18.62 -2.79
N THR A 30 1.53 -18.28 -4.03
CA THR A 30 1.61 -16.90 -4.50
C THR A 30 0.46 -16.22 -3.78
N ASP A 31 0.71 -15.62 -2.61
CA ASP A 31 -0.18 -14.61 -2.08
C ASP A 31 -0.34 -13.60 -3.20
N ALA A 32 -1.50 -13.62 -3.85
CA ALA A 32 -1.92 -12.56 -4.72
C ALA A 32 -2.01 -11.32 -3.82
N ALA A 33 -0.89 -10.61 -3.70
CA ALA A 33 -0.82 -9.38 -2.94
C ALA A 33 -1.87 -8.45 -3.54
N ASN A 34 -2.99 -8.27 -2.84
CA ASN A 34 -3.99 -7.29 -3.21
C ASN A 34 -3.30 -5.93 -3.24
N ASN A 35 -2.87 -5.54 -4.44
CA ASN A 35 -2.23 -4.27 -4.67
C ASN A 35 -3.29 -3.17 -4.61
N ILE A 36 -3.27 -2.42 -3.55
CA ILE A 36 -4.14 -1.27 -3.35
C ILE A 36 -3.44 -0.07 -4.01
N HIS A 37 -4.04 0.45 -5.05
CA HIS A 37 -3.57 1.68 -5.70
C HIS A 37 -4.14 2.88 -4.96
N VAL A 38 -3.26 3.63 -4.30
CA VAL A 38 -3.61 4.83 -3.52
C VAL A 38 -3.12 6.06 -4.24
N VAL A 39 -3.99 7.03 -4.46
CA VAL A 39 -3.64 8.36 -4.99
C VAL A 39 -3.93 9.42 -3.93
N VAL A 40 -2.96 10.28 -3.70
CA VAL A 40 -3.04 11.39 -2.75
C VAL A 40 -2.86 12.71 -3.48
N LYS A 41 -3.88 13.57 -3.43
CA LYS A 41 -3.75 14.96 -3.83
C LYS A 41 -3.54 15.81 -2.57
N THR A 42 -2.40 16.49 -2.50
CA THR A 42 -2.09 17.45 -1.44
C THR A 42 -2.52 18.84 -1.91
N ILE A 43 -3.44 19.45 -1.19
CA ILE A 43 -4.09 20.72 -1.53
C ILE A 43 -3.80 21.70 -0.41
N GLN A 44 -3.41 22.92 -0.76
CA GLN A 44 -3.37 24.04 0.17
C GLN A 44 -4.68 24.81 0.04
N ALA A 45 -5.39 24.94 1.14
CA ALA A 45 -6.62 25.74 1.24
C ALA A 45 -6.36 26.97 2.11
N SER A 46 -6.85 28.13 1.70
CA SER A 46 -6.65 29.41 2.39
C SER A 46 -7.89 30.26 2.33
N GLU A 47 -8.09 31.11 3.33
CA GLU A 47 -9.09 32.16 3.32
C GLU A 47 -8.61 33.43 2.58
N GLU A 48 -7.30 33.47 2.28
CA GLU A 48 -6.69 34.58 1.56
C GLU A 48 -6.82 34.38 0.03
N GLY A 49 -7.31 35.42 -0.63
CA GLY A 49 -7.49 35.41 -2.08
C GLY A 49 -8.69 34.56 -2.55
N LYS A 50 -8.81 34.41 -3.87
CA LYS A 50 -9.87 33.64 -4.53
C LYS A 50 -9.29 32.76 -5.65
N TYR A 51 -8.13 32.14 -5.40
CA TYR A 51 -7.49 31.31 -6.39
C TYR A 51 -8.04 29.88 -6.35
N LEU A 52 -8.58 29.44 -7.46
CA LEU A 52 -9.06 28.08 -7.67
C LEU A 52 -8.17 27.43 -8.73
N ASP A 53 -7.37 26.45 -8.34
CA ASP A 53 -6.47 25.74 -9.26
C ASP A 53 -7.31 24.97 -10.30
N PRO A 54 -7.11 25.22 -11.62
CA PRO A 54 -7.87 24.52 -12.66
C PRO A 54 -7.74 22.98 -12.61
N ARG A 55 -6.63 22.47 -12.08
CA ARG A 55 -6.40 21.02 -11.89
C ARG A 55 -7.32 20.39 -10.82
N LEU A 56 -8.00 21.22 -10.03
CA LEU A 56 -8.96 20.80 -9.01
C LEU A 56 -10.41 21.01 -9.46
N SER A 57 -10.67 21.41 -10.71
CA SER A 57 -12.00 21.78 -11.19
C SER A 57 -13.09 20.76 -10.84
N SER A 58 -12.79 19.47 -10.97
CA SER A 58 -13.74 18.39 -10.61
C SER A 58 -13.93 18.19 -9.10
N LEU A 59 -13.16 18.87 -8.25
CA LEU A 59 -13.18 18.72 -6.80
C LEU A 59 -13.62 20.00 -6.07
N ILE A 60 -13.71 21.12 -6.78
CA ILE A 60 -13.96 22.42 -6.15
C ILE A 60 -15.29 22.43 -5.39
N GLU A 61 -16.35 21.90 -5.99
CA GLU A 61 -17.66 21.81 -5.33
C GLU A 61 -17.61 20.97 -4.06
N GLU A 62 -16.96 19.80 -4.13
CA GLU A 62 -16.77 18.93 -2.97
C GLU A 62 -15.95 19.64 -1.88
N LEU A 63 -14.85 20.28 -2.24
CA LEU A 63 -14.00 21.02 -1.31
C LEU A 63 -14.76 22.17 -0.63
N GLN A 64 -15.50 22.96 -1.39
CA GLN A 64 -16.26 24.11 -0.88
C GLN A 64 -17.49 23.71 -0.06
N SER A 65 -18.06 22.53 -0.30
CA SER A 65 -19.17 22.01 0.50
C SER A 65 -18.75 21.60 1.92
N VAL A 66 -17.50 21.16 2.09
CA VAL A 66 -16.97 20.66 3.38
C VAL A 66 -16.15 21.73 4.10
N PHE A 67 -15.39 22.54 3.36
CA PHE A 67 -14.42 23.49 3.91
C PHE A 67 -14.74 24.91 3.45
N ARG A 68 -14.72 25.87 4.39
CA ARG A 68 -15.02 27.27 4.14
C ARG A 68 -13.77 28.09 3.78
N TYR A 69 -13.04 27.64 2.75
CA TYR A 69 -11.91 28.38 2.19
C TYR A 69 -12.28 29.03 0.87
N SER A 70 -11.63 30.13 0.54
CA SER A 70 -11.83 30.88 -0.72
C SER A 70 -10.81 30.54 -1.79
N SER A 71 -9.70 29.92 -1.42
CA SER A 71 -8.58 29.62 -2.29
C SER A 71 -8.15 28.16 -2.13
N TYR A 72 -7.94 27.44 -3.25
CA TYR A 72 -7.48 26.06 -3.28
C TYR A 72 -6.38 25.89 -4.34
N LYS A 73 -5.23 25.41 -3.92
CA LYS A 73 -4.06 25.20 -4.77
C LYS A 73 -3.57 23.75 -4.65
N LEU A 74 -3.46 23.03 -5.77
CA LEU A 74 -2.85 21.70 -5.80
C LEU A 74 -1.34 21.82 -5.63
N LEU A 75 -0.79 21.21 -4.61
CA LEU A 75 0.65 21.19 -4.34
C LEU A 75 1.33 19.96 -4.94
N SER A 76 0.73 18.79 -4.79
CA SER A 76 1.22 17.54 -5.39
C SER A 76 0.08 16.54 -5.62
N GLU A 77 0.36 15.59 -6.52
CA GLU A 77 -0.43 14.40 -6.74
C GLU A 77 0.51 13.20 -6.75
N ASP A 78 0.36 12.30 -5.80
CA ASP A 78 1.24 11.17 -5.58
C ASP A 78 0.44 9.86 -5.69
N GLY A 79 0.80 9.01 -6.65
CA GLY A 79 0.24 7.68 -6.84
C GLY A 79 1.19 6.60 -6.33
N MET A 80 0.65 5.59 -5.66
CA MET A 80 1.44 4.47 -5.15
C MET A 80 0.64 3.17 -5.14
N LYS A 81 1.33 2.05 -5.37
CA LYS A 81 0.77 0.70 -5.20
C LYS A 81 1.29 0.13 -3.90
N LEU A 82 0.40 -0.26 -3.01
CA LEU A 82 0.72 -0.73 -1.67
C LEU A 82 0.04 -2.07 -1.42
N SER A 83 0.77 -3.00 -0.88
CA SER A 83 0.20 -4.22 -0.29
C SER A 83 -0.28 -3.94 1.13
N THR A 84 -1.10 -4.82 1.69
CA THR A 84 -1.51 -4.77 3.10
C THR A 84 -0.28 -4.68 4.00
N ASN A 85 -0.32 -3.77 4.98
CA ASN A 85 0.77 -3.41 5.90
C ASN A 85 2.02 -2.78 5.25
N GLN A 86 2.07 -2.58 3.95
CA GLN A 86 3.12 -1.81 3.31
C GLN A 86 2.88 -0.31 3.49
N THR A 87 3.92 0.44 3.85
CA THR A 87 3.80 1.88 4.08
C THR A 87 4.31 2.69 2.89
N GLY A 88 3.42 3.45 2.27
CA GLY A 88 3.74 4.50 1.33
C GLY A 88 4.08 5.81 2.03
N ARG A 89 4.83 6.69 1.34
CA ARG A 89 5.27 7.99 1.88
C ARG A 89 5.07 9.10 0.86
N VAL A 90 4.46 10.17 1.29
CA VAL A 90 4.31 11.41 0.54
C VAL A 90 5.04 12.54 1.26
N ARG A 91 5.89 13.27 0.55
CA ARG A 91 6.57 14.43 1.10
C ARG A 91 5.62 15.63 1.11
N LEU A 92 5.48 16.26 2.25
CA LEU A 92 4.62 17.42 2.44
C LEU A 92 5.48 18.68 2.66
N PRO A 93 4.91 19.86 2.37
CA PRO A 93 5.56 21.13 2.68
C PRO A 93 5.94 21.26 4.16
N GLY A 94 6.97 22.03 4.45
CA GLY A 94 7.44 22.27 5.82
C GLY A 94 8.19 21.10 6.44
N GLY A 95 8.82 20.24 5.63
CA GLY A 95 9.62 19.10 6.11
C GLY A 95 8.81 18.00 6.78
N ARG A 96 7.53 17.88 6.41
CA ARG A 96 6.62 16.86 6.91
C ARG A 96 6.55 15.66 5.95
N VAL A 97 6.14 14.52 6.50
CA VAL A 97 5.92 13.28 5.72
C VAL A 97 4.58 12.68 6.12
N LEU A 98 3.72 12.47 5.13
CA LEU A 98 2.52 11.64 5.27
C LEU A 98 2.90 10.18 5.00
N ARG A 99 2.57 9.30 5.93
CA ARG A 99 2.68 7.84 5.77
C ARG A 99 1.29 7.26 5.65
N ILE A 100 1.11 6.38 4.69
CA ILE A 100 -0.15 5.70 4.42
C ILE A 100 0.11 4.21 4.45
N THR A 101 -0.64 3.50 5.27
CA THR A 101 -0.48 2.05 5.43
C THR A 101 -1.85 1.39 5.34
N PRO A 102 -2.14 0.63 4.27
CA PRO A 102 -3.31 -0.23 4.23
C PRO A 102 -3.22 -1.27 5.34
N LYS A 103 -4.29 -1.42 6.15
CA LYS A 103 -4.32 -2.35 7.29
C LYS A 103 -5.06 -3.63 6.97
N ALA A 104 -6.27 -3.51 6.51
CA ALA A 104 -7.12 -4.63 6.17
C ALA A 104 -8.07 -4.22 5.04
N THR A 105 -8.55 -5.21 4.31
CA THR A 105 -9.69 -5.06 3.41
C THR A 105 -10.82 -5.94 3.96
N THR A 106 -11.94 -5.34 4.34
CA THR A 106 -13.08 -6.03 4.92
C THR A 106 -14.35 -5.45 4.32
N ASN A 107 -15.29 -6.31 3.87
CA ASN A 107 -16.56 -5.90 3.31
C ASN A 107 -16.45 -4.81 2.23
N ASP A 108 -15.61 -5.02 1.23
CA ASP A 108 -15.32 -4.07 0.13
C ASP A 108 -14.80 -2.71 0.59
N ARG A 109 -14.22 -2.63 1.79
CA ARG A 109 -13.58 -1.43 2.31
C ARG A 109 -12.13 -1.71 2.65
N VAL A 110 -11.24 -0.83 2.21
CA VAL A 110 -9.86 -0.80 2.67
C VAL A 110 -9.72 0.17 3.84
N GLU A 111 -9.09 -0.30 4.91
CA GLU A 111 -8.70 0.55 6.02
C GLU A 111 -7.31 1.11 5.79
N LEU A 112 -7.19 2.44 5.76
CA LEU A 112 -5.93 3.16 5.59
C LEU A 112 -5.56 3.88 6.88
N SER A 113 -4.43 3.52 7.48
CA SER A 113 -3.82 4.26 8.56
C SER A 113 -3.00 5.42 7.98
N LEU A 114 -3.32 6.65 8.38
CA LEU A 114 -2.69 7.88 7.94
C LEU A 114 -1.91 8.47 9.12
N ARG A 115 -0.64 8.81 8.90
CA ARG A 115 0.21 9.44 9.92
C ARG A 115 1.07 10.52 9.31
N ILE A 116 1.01 11.73 9.90
CA ILE A 116 1.89 12.84 9.50
C ILE A 116 2.92 13.06 10.61
N SER A 117 4.18 13.18 10.22
CA SER A 117 5.29 13.48 11.13
C SER A 117 6.21 14.56 10.55
N LYS A 118 6.89 15.29 11.46
CA LYS A 118 7.99 16.21 11.14
C LYS A 118 9.21 15.75 11.93
N GLY A 119 10.23 15.29 11.23
CA GLY A 119 11.34 14.60 11.86
C GLY A 119 10.85 13.39 12.67
N LYS A 120 11.20 13.35 13.97
CA LYS A 120 10.78 12.29 14.91
C LYS A 120 9.42 12.53 15.55
N LYS A 121 8.84 13.74 15.41
CA LYS A 121 7.58 14.11 16.07
C LYS A 121 6.39 13.74 15.20
N GLN A 122 5.46 12.94 15.73
CA GLN A 122 4.16 12.71 15.13
C GLN A 122 3.26 13.93 15.37
N ILE A 123 2.64 14.44 14.30
CA ILE A 123 1.79 15.64 14.34
C ILE A 123 0.31 15.25 14.26
N PHE A 124 0.01 14.22 13.47
CA PHE A 124 -1.36 13.82 13.16
C PHE A 124 -1.43 12.31 12.91
N GLN A 125 -2.50 11.68 13.32
CA GLN A 125 -2.81 10.29 13.00
C GLN A 125 -4.32 10.11 12.92
N THR A 126 -4.76 9.34 11.92
CA THR A 126 -6.15 8.91 11.78
C THR A 126 -6.21 7.59 11.03
N VAL A 127 -7.37 6.97 11.07
CA VAL A 127 -7.70 5.79 10.26
C VAL A 127 -8.96 6.11 9.47
N VAL A 128 -8.94 5.81 8.19
CA VAL A 128 -10.07 6.01 7.29
C VAL A 128 -10.43 4.70 6.60
N GLN A 129 -11.70 4.55 6.24
CA GLN A 129 -12.18 3.39 5.48
C GLN A 129 -12.73 3.86 4.14
N LEU A 130 -12.25 3.27 3.06
CA LEU A 130 -12.66 3.60 1.70
C LEU A 130 -13.25 2.37 1.00
N LEU A 131 -14.35 2.57 0.30
CA LEU A 131 -14.83 1.59 -0.68
C LEU A 131 -13.85 1.49 -1.85
N ASN A 132 -13.91 0.40 -2.59
CA ASN A 132 -13.18 0.29 -3.85
C ASN A 132 -13.57 1.45 -4.78
N GLN A 133 -12.58 2.11 -5.38
CA GLN A 133 -12.71 3.35 -6.17
C GLN A 133 -13.27 4.55 -5.38
N GLY A 134 -13.34 4.45 -4.06
CA GLY A 134 -13.77 5.52 -3.18
C GLY A 134 -12.69 6.57 -2.92
N SER A 135 -13.13 7.72 -2.41
CA SER A 135 -12.23 8.77 -1.96
C SER A 135 -12.76 9.47 -0.72
N ILE A 136 -11.86 10.11 0.01
CA ILE A 136 -12.15 10.95 1.18
C ILE A 136 -11.25 12.17 1.18
N ILE A 137 -11.74 13.28 1.72
CA ILE A 137 -10.93 14.46 2.00
C ILE A 137 -10.68 14.54 3.50
N VAL A 138 -9.41 14.66 3.86
CA VAL A 138 -8.94 14.74 5.25
C VAL A 138 -8.28 16.08 5.47
N GLY A 139 -8.70 16.79 6.52
CA GLY A 139 -8.04 18.00 6.98
C GLY A 139 -6.68 17.67 7.62
N GLY A 140 -5.67 18.42 7.27
CA GLY A 140 -4.30 18.27 7.77
C GLY A 140 -3.83 19.44 8.60
N PRO A 141 -2.51 19.55 8.82
CA PRO A 141 -1.93 20.62 9.62
C PRO A 141 -1.93 21.97 8.90
N ARG A 142 -1.84 23.05 9.67
CA ARG A 142 -1.61 24.39 9.12
C ARG A 142 -0.29 24.46 8.35
N HIS A 143 -0.32 25.21 7.24
CA HIS A 143 0.83 25.47 6.40
C HIS A 143 0.70 26.89 5.80
N ASP A 144 1.71 27.72 6.04
CA ASP A 144 1.70 29.15 5.70
C ASP A 144 0.38 29.83 6.19
N ALA A 145 -0.25 30.64 5.36
CA ALA A 145 -1.52 31.31 5.65
C ALA A 145 -2.75 30.40 5.51
N GLY A 146 -2.58 29.06 5.39
CA GLY A 146 -3.68 28.16 5.15
C GLY A 146 -3.55 26.82 5.88
N THR A 147 -4.25 25.84 5.36
CA THR A 147 -4.31 24.47 5.86
C THR A 147 -4.06 23.49 4.72
N LEU A 148 -3.37 22.39 5.00
CA LEU A 148 -3.25 21.29 4.05
C LEU A 148 -4.51 20.44 4.11
N LEU A 149 -5.03 20.09 2.95
CA LEU A 149 -6.07 19.11 2.78
C LEU A 149 -5.52 17.95 1.93
N PHE A 150 -5.96 16.74 2.23
CA PHE A 150 -5.55 15.55 1.50
C PHE A 150 -6.78 14.87 0.93
N ARG A 151 -6.89 14.84 -0.41
CA ARG A 151 -7.84 13.94 -1.05
C ARG A 151 -7.14 12.61 -1.29
N ILE A 152 -7.65 11.57 -0.67
CA ILE A 152 -7.10 10.22 -0.75
C ILE A 152 -8.13 9.35 -1.45
N SER A 153 -7.74 8.69 -2.51
CA SER A 153 -8.54 7.69 -3.20
C SER A 153 -7.83 6.35 -3.22
N ALA A 154 -8.59 5.27 -3.19
CA ALA A 154 -8.08 3.91 -3.24
C ALA A 154 -8.86 3.07 -4.25
N SER A 155 -8.14 2.21 -5.00
CA SER A 155 -8.70 1.17 -5.86
C SER A 155 -7.93 -0.13 -5.69
N TYR A 156 -8.63 -1.27 -5.69
CA TYR A 156 -8.07 -2.62 -5.45
C TYR A 156 -8.91 -3.70 -6.10
#